data_6d7a21085036710e1affe5b3ebea0d0c
#
_entry.id   6d7a21085036710e1affe5b3ebea0d0c
#
_cell.length_a   1.000
_cell.length_b   1.000
_cell.length_c   1.000
_cell.angle_alpha   90.00
_cell.angle_beta   90.00
_cell.angle_gamma   90.00
#
_symmetry.space_group_name_H-M   'P 1'
#
loop_
_entity.id
_entity.type
_entity.pdbx_description
1 polymer ?
#
loop_
_entity_poly.entity_id
_entity_poly.type
_entity_poly.pdbx_seq_one_letter_code
_entity_poly.pdbx_strand_id
1 'polypeptide(L)'
;AGWFQIPKPMEFGMKFEISAIIPLAILFLVNSIQAMGDFSATTSGGMDRLPTDRELNGGIIGYGIGNIISAFFGCPPTATFSQNVGIVGTTKVISRRVFATSAGILLVAGLIPKFSALLRTIPQCVLGGAVVSVFASIAMTGIRLLVTEKLTARNATVAGLSIAIGMG
;
A
#
# COMPACT_ATOMS: atom_id res chain seq x y z
N ALA A 1 -2.26 -28.47 -12.83
CA ALA A 1 -1.59 -27.46 -12.00
C ALA A 1 -1.19 -28.10 -10.67
N GLY A 2 0.10 -28.03 -10.34
CA GLY A 2 0.61 -28.59 -9.09
C GLY A 2 -0.03 -27.94 -7.86
N TRP A 3 0.06 -28.61 -6.72
CA TRP A 3 -0.44 -28.06 -5.44
C TRP A 3 0.44 -26.94 -4.89
N PHE A 4 1.72 -26.95 -5.25
CA PHE A 4 2.71 -25.96 -4.83
C PHE A 4 3.49 -25.49 -6.05
N GLN A 5 3.71 -24.19 -6.12
CA GLN A 5 4.57 -23.57 -7.11
C GLN A 5 5.53 -22.62 -6.40
N ILE A 6 6.82 -22.92 -6.53
CA ILE A 6 7.87 -22.04 -6.00
C ILE A 6 8.16 -21.00 -7.07
N PRO A 7 8.00 -19.71 -6.79
CA PRO A 7 8.35 -18.66 -7.75
C PRO A 7 9.84 -18.73 -8.07
N LYS A 8 10.16 -18.73 -9.36
CA LYS A 8 11.56 -18.70 -9.81
C LYS A 8 12.05 -17.25 -9.78
N PRO A 9 13.16 -16.97 -9.10
CA PRO A 9 13.74 -15.63 -9.14
C PRO A 9 14.22 -15.32 -10.56
N MET A 10 14.00 -14.06 -10.98
CA MET A 10 14.47 -13.52 -12.26
C MET A 10 13.97 -14.26 -13.53
N GLU A 11 12.78 -14.85 -13.49
CA GLU A 11 12.20 -15.60 -14.62
C GLU A 11 12.02 -14.73 -15.88
N PHE A 12 11.81 -13.43 -15.73
CA PHE A 12 11.61 -12.49 -16.84
C PHE A 12 12.90 -11.78 -17.30
N GLY A 13 14.05 -12.06 -16.66
CA GLY A 13 15.30 -11.35 -16.93
C GLY A 13 15.27 -9.88 -16.45
N MET A 14 16.40 -9.20 -16.57
CA MET A 14 16.50 -7.76 -16.28
C MET A 14 16.84 -7.00 -17.55
N LYS A 15 16.02 -6.01 -17.90
CA LYS A 15 16.32 -5.01 -18.93
C LYS A 15 16.33 -3.64 -18.28
N PHE A 16 17.36 -2.88 -18.55
CA PHE A 16 17.48 -1.51 -18.05
C PHE A 16 17.13 -0.55 -19.19
N GLU A 17 15.97 0.09 -19.08
CA GLU A 17 15.54 1.13 -20.00
C GLU A 17 15.37 2.44 -19.22
N ILE A 18 16.15 3.45 -19.60
CA ILE A 18 16.13 4.77 -18.94
C ILE A 18 14.75 5.41 -19.03
N SER A 19 14.05 5.20 -20.14
CA SER A 19 12.66 5.67 -20.34
C SER A 19 11.65 5.13 -19.33
N ALA A 20 11.90 3.93 -18.79
CA ALA A 20 11.07 3.33 -17.73
C ALA A 20 11.57 3.69 -16.32
N ILE A 21 12.89 3.80 -16.15
CA ILE A 21 13.50 4.05 -14.83
C ILE A 21 13.08 5.42 -14.27
N ILE A 22 13.09 6.48 -15.08
CA ILE A 22 12.78 7.84 -14.63
C ILE A 22 11.33 7.96 -14.11
N PRO A 23 10.28 7.55 -14.87
CA PRO A 23 8.91 7.60 -14.37
C PRO A 23 8.71 6.73 -13.12
N LEU A 24 9.31 5.53 -13.08
CA LEU A 24 9.22 4.65 -11.92
C LEU A 24 9.89 5.27 -10.69
N ALA A 25 11.04 5.92 -10.82
CA ALA A 25 11.69 6.61 -9.71
C ALA A 25 10.81 7.72 -9.13
N ILE A 26 10.15 8.51 -9.99
CA ILE A 26 9.21 9.55 -9.56
C ILE A 26 8.02 8.91 -8.82
N LEU A 27 7.44 7.83 -9.37
CA LEU A 27 6.35 7.09 -8.71
C LEU A 27 6.77 6.55 -7.34
N PHE A 28 8.00 6.04 -7.20
CA PHE A 28 8.51 5.57 -5.92
C PHE A 28 8.70 6.69 -4.91
N LEU A 29 9.11 7.89 -5.33
CA LEU A 29 9.17 9.06 -4.44
C LEU A 29 7.78 9.43 -3.93
N VAL A 30 6.78 9.49 -4.80
CA VAL A 30 5.39 9.77 -4.42
C VAL A 30 4.85 8.69 -3.48
N ASN A 31 5.08 7.42 -3.81
CA ASN A 31 4.69 6.29 -2.95
C ASN A 31 5.38 6.31 -1.57
N SER A 32 6.61 6.77 -1.49
CA SER A 32 7.32 6.91 -0.22
C SER A 32 6.68 7.97 0.68
N ILE A 33 6.23 9.08 0.11
CA ILE A 33 5.49 10.13 0.83
C ILE A 33 4.15 9.58 1.32
N GLN A 34 3.41 8.85 0.47
CA GLN A 34 2.17 8.18 0.86
C GLN A 34 2.41 7.19 2.00
N ALA A 35 3.46 6.37 1.91
CA ALA A 35 3.81 5.40 2.95
C ALA A 35 4.09 6.07 4.30
N MET A 36 4.79 7.22 4.32
CA MET A 36 4.99 8.00 5.55
C MET A 36 3.66 8.48 6.14
N GLY A 37 2.73 8.90 5.29
CA GLY A 37 1.38 9.28 5.70
C GLY A 37 0.63 8.11 6.32
N ASP A 38 0.64 6.94 5.68
CA ASP A 38 -0.02 5.73 6.15
C ASP A 38 0.59 5.21 7.48
N PHE A 39 1.92 5.26 7.63
CA PHE A 39 2.58 4.89 8.88
C PHE A 39 2.21 5.84 10.01
N SER A 40 2.17 7.14 9.73
CA SER A 40 1.77 8.16 10.69
C SER A 40 0.31 7.99 11.11
N ALA A 41 -0.59 7.78 10.16
CA ALA A 41 -2.00 7.57 10.41
C ALA A 41 -2.26 6.25 11.15
N THR A 42 -1.53 5.16 10.82
CA THR A 42 -1.63 3.88 11.51
C THR A 42 -1.17 3.98 12.96
N THR A 43 -0.05 4.67 13.21
CA THR A 43 0.49 4.86 14.56
C THR A 43 -0.43 5.74 15.39
N SER A 44 -0.90 6.85 14.82
CA SER A 44 -1.84 7.75 15.47
C SER A 44 -3.18 7.07 15.74
N GLY A 45 -3.74 6.37 14.75
CA GLY A 45 -5.01 5.66 14.88
C GLY A 45 -4.97 4.47 15.82
N GLY A 46 -3.84 3.79 15.91
CA GLY A 46 -3.68 2.58 16.72
C GLY A 46 -3.08 2.80 18.10
N MET A 47 -2.12 3.72 18.25
CA MET A 47 -1.38 3.96 19.50
C MET A 47 -1.70 5.30 20.16
N ASP A 48 -2.56 6.10 19.55
CA ASP A 48 -2.93 7.45 20.01
C ASP A 48 -1.70 8.36 20.23
N ARG A 49 -0.64 8.17 19.42
CA ARG A 49 0.58 8.97 19.43
C ARG A 49 1.13 9.13 18.01
N LEU A 50 1.94 10.16 17.79
CA LEU A 50 2.68 10.30 16.55
C LEU A 50 3.86 9.30 16.49
N PRO A 51 4.23 8.82 15.28
CA PRO A 51 5.40 8.00 15.11
C PRO A 51 6.68 8.80 15.39
N THR A 52 7.71 8.13 15.87
CA THR A 52 9.05 8.70 15.99
C THR A 52 9.76 8.65 14.63
N ASP A 53 10.73 9.55 14.42
CA ASP A 53 11.56 9.57 13.20
C ASP A 53 12.23 8.21 12.93
N ARG A 54 12.61 7.51 13.99
CA ARG A 54 13.21 6.17 13.91
C ARG A 54 12.23 5.14 13.40
N GLU A 55 10.98 5.21 13.79
CA GLU A 55 9.91 4.31 13.33
C GLU A 55 9.57 4.59 11.86
N LEU A 56 9.50 5.85 11.46
CA LEU A 56 9.28 6.23 10.06
C LEU A 56 10.43 5.76 9.17
N ASN A 57 11.67 6.03 9.56
CA ASN A 57 12.85 5.59 8.82
C ASN A 57 12.90 4.06 8.70
N GLY A 58 12.64 3.34 9.80
CA GLY A 58 12.56 1.88 9.78
C GLY A 58 11.44 1.36 8.87
N GLY A 59 10.30 2.01 8.86
CA GLY A 59 9.18 1.69 7.98
C GLY A 59 9.53 1.87 6.50
N ILE A 60 10.13 2.99 6.13
CA ILE A 60 10.54 3.28 4.74
C ILE A 60 11.63 2.33 4.26
N ILE A 61 12.63 2.04 5.10
CA ILE A 61 13.68 1.07 4.77
C ILE A 61 13.07 -0.34 4.58
N GLY A 62 12.19 -0.77 5.48
CA GLY A 62 11.49 -2.05 5.36
C GLY A 62 10.63 -2.12 4.10
N TYR A 63 9.92 -1.04 3.77
CA TYR A 63 9.14 -0.92 2.55
C TYR A 63 10.02 -1.02 1.29
N GLY A 64 11.17 -0.33 1.26
CA GLY A 64 12.13 -0.38 0.17
C GLY A 64 12.70 -1.79 -0.03
N ILE A 65 13.14 -2.45 1.05
CA ILE A 65 13.66 -3.82 1.01
C ILE A 65 12.59 -4.79 0.49
N GLY A 66 11.34 -4.66 0.96
CA GLY A 66 10.21 -5.46 0.49
C GLY A 66 9.99 -5.33 -1.01
N ASN A 67 10.06 -4.11 -1.56
CA ASN A 67 9.94 -3.86 -2.99
C ASN A 67 11.10 -4.45 -3.80
N ILE A 68 12.34 -4.37 -3.30
CA ILE A 68 13.50 -5.00 -3.94
C ILE A 68 13.30 -6.52 -4.01
N ILE A 69 12.91 -7.15 -2.91
CA ILE A 69 12.64 -8.60 -2.88
C ILE A 69 11.52 -8.95 -3.87
N SER A 70 10.42 -8.19 -3.87
CA SER A 70 9.30 -8.39 -4.81
C SER A 70 9.74 -8.30 -6.26
N ALA A 71 10.60 -7.34 -6.59
CA ALA A 71 11.13 -7.17 -7.94
C ALA A 71 11.96 -8.38 -8.40
N PHE A 72 12.75 -8.99 -7.50
CA PHE A 72 13.50 -10.23 -7.79
C PHE A 72 12.59 -11.38 -8.21
N PHE A 73 11.37 -11.44 -7.69
CA PHE A 73 10.37 -12.45 -8.05
C PHE A 73 9.45 -12.01 -9.20
N GLY A 74 9.79 -10.90 -9.87
CA GLY A 74 9.01 -10.39 -11.01
C GLY A 74 7.64 -9.83 -10.63
N CYS A 75 7.43 -9.49 -9.35
CA CYS A 75 6.21 -8.82 -8.91
C CYS A 75 6.25 -7.32 -9.23
N PRO A 76 5.10 -6.71 -9.56
CA PRO A 76 5.02 -5.26 -9.70
C PRO A 76 5.34 -4.58 -8.37
N PRO A 77 5.80 -3.30 -8.39
CA PRO A 77 6.02 -2.55 -7.18
C PRO A 77 4.74 -2.46 -6.34
N THR A 78 4.90 -2.68 -5.05
CA THR A 78 3.80 -2.62 -4.08
C THR A 78 3.67 -1.21 -3.51
N ALA A 79 2.44 -0.81 -3.21
CA ALA A 79 2.13 0.41 -2.46
C ALA A 79 1.55 0.05 -1.09
N THR A 80 1.57 0.99 -0.16
CA THR A 80 0.84 0.85 1.11
C THR A 80 -0.66 0.97 0.87
N PHE A 81 -1.45 0.17 1.61
CA PHE A 81 -2.91 0.20 1.52
C PHE A 81 -3.51 0.99 2.67
N SER A 82 -3.95 2.20 2.40
CA SER A 82 -4.55 3.11 3.41
C SER A 82 -5.82 2.54 4.07
N GLN A 83 -6.48 1.54 3.45
CA GLN A 83 -7.60 0.83 4.09
C GLN A 83 -7.19 0.12 5.38
N ASN A 84 -5.96 -0.37 5.45
CA ASN A 84 -5.44 -1.01 6.66
C ASN A 84 -5.33 -0.02 7.83
N VAL A 85 -5.11 1.26 7.55
CA VAL A 85 -5.14 2.33 8.55
C VAL A 85 -6.51 2.40 9.23
N GLY A 86 -7.59 2.32 8.43
CA GLY A 86 -8.96 2.29 8.94
C GLY A 86 -9.23 1.08 9.83
N ILE A 87 -8.74 -0.10 9.43
CA ILE A 87 -8.88 -1.34 10.22
C ILE A 87 -8.13 -1.21 11.55
N VAL A 88 -6.89 -0.74 11.54
CA VAL A 88 -6.10 -0.54 12.76
C VAL A 88 -6.74 0.52 13.65
N GLY A 89 -7.23 1.62 13.09
CA GLY A 89 -7.91 2.69 13.84
C GLY A 89 -9.17 2.22 14.56
N THR A 90 -9.92 1.28 13.95
CA THR A 90 -11.16 0.73 14.56
C THR A 90 -10.89 -0.41 15.52
N THR A 91 -9.97 -1.32 15.18
CA THR A 91 -9.67 -2.51 15.98
C THR A 91 -8.66 -2.27 17.09
N LYS A 92 -7.84 -1.22 16.97
CA LYS A 92 -6.72 -0.91 17.87
C LYS A 92 -5.69 -2.06 17.98
N VAL A 93 -5.68 -2.98 17.01
CA VAL A 93 -4.75 -4.12 17.01
C VAL A 93 -3.44 -3.74 16.34
N ILE A 94 -2.36 -3.63 17.14
CA ILE A 94 -1.02 -3.22 16.69
C ILE A 94 0.04 -4.26 17.04
N SER A 95 -0.38 -5.47 17.36
CA SER A 95 0.54 -6.53 17.77
C SER A 95 1.40 -6.99 16.59
N ARG A 96 2.74 -6.95 16.73
CA ARG A 96 3.67 -7.47 15.74
C ARG A 96 3.40 -8.94 15.38
N ARG A 97 2.90 -9.73 16.34
CA ARG A 97 2.55 -11.14 16.11
C ARG A 97 1.38 -11.28 15.15
N VAL A 98 0.37 -10.42 15.27
CA VAL A 98 -0.79 -10.43 14.36
C VAL A 98 -0.36 -10.08 12.95
N PHE A 99 0.46 -9.05 12.76
CA PHE A 99 0.99 -8.70 11.44
C PHE A 99 1.87 -9.80 10.86
N ALA A 100 2.74 -10.42 11.68
CA ALA A 100 3.59 -11.52 11.23
C ALA A 100 2.77 -12.76 10.82
N THR A 101 1.74 -13.11 11.58
CA THR A 101 0.83 -14.23 11.21
C THR A 101 0.05 -13.93 9.95
N SER A 102 -0.44 -12.71 9.78
CA SER A 102 -1.12 -12.28 8.55
C SER A 102 -0.20 -12.38 7.34
N ALA A 103 1.05 -11.88 7.45
CA ALA A 103 2.05 -12.01 6.40
C ALA A 103 2.36 -13.49 6.08
N GLY A 104 2.46 -14.34 7.11
CA GLY A 104 2.67 -15.78 6.94
C GLY A 104 1.51 -16.46 6.19
N ILE A 105 0.26 -16.12 6.52
CA ILE A 105 -0.93 -16.64 5.82
C ILE A 105 -0.93 -16.22 4.35
N LEU A 106 -0.61 -14.94 4.07
CA LEU A 106 -0.53 -14.44 2.70
C LEU A 106 0.58 -15.13 1.90
N LEU A 107 1.72 -15.39 2.53
CA LEU A 107 2.84 -16.07 1.92
C LEU A 107 2.46 -17.52 1.56
N VAL A 108 1.84 -18.25 2.48
CA VAL A 108 1.34 -19.61 2.22
C VAL A 108 0.28 -19.62 1.13
N ALA A 109 -0.67 -18.67 1.16
CA ALA A 109 -1.70 -18.53 0.14
C ALA A 109 -1.09 -18.24 -1.25
N GLY A 110 -0.02 -17.44 -1.31
CA GLY A 110 0.71 -17.14 -2.56
C GLY A 110 1.43 -18.36 -3.14
N LEU A 111 1.86 -19.32 -2.31
CA LEU A 111 2.51 -20.55 -2.76
C LEU A 111 1.55 -21.60 -3.29
N ILE A 112 0.23 -21.41 -3.10
CA ILE A 112 -0.81 -22.34 -3.53
C ILE A 112 -1.50 -21.78 -4.79
N PRO A 113 -1.17 -22.28 -6.01
CA PRO A 113 -1.77 -21.77 -7.24
C PRO A 113 -3.29 -21.95 -7.30
N LYS A 114 -3.82 -22.93 -6.60
CA LYS A 114 -5.27 -23.16 -6.50
C LYS A 114 -6.00 -22.02 -5.81
N PHE A 115 -5.38 -21.37 -4.83
CA PHE A 115 -5.94 -20.18 -4.17
C PHE A 115 -6.02 -19.00 -5.14
N SER A 116 -4.97 -18.77 -5.92
CA SER A 116 -4.98 -17.78 -7.00
C SER A 116 -6.04 -18.09 -8.07
N ALA A 117 -6.20 -19.37 -8.43
CA ALA A 117 -7.25 -19.79 -9.37
C ALA A 117 -8.65 -19.54 -8.81
N LEU A 118 -8.87 -19.79 -7.51
CA LEU A 118 -10.14 -19.50 -6.83
C LEU A 118 -10.45 -17.99 -6.86
N LEU A 119 -9.47 -17.14 -6.60
CA LEU A 119 -9.66 -15.68 -6.67
C LEU A 119 -10.03 -15.22 -8.09
N ARG A 120 -9.51 -15.88 -9.12
CA ARG A 120 -9.85 -15.59 -10.52
C ARG A 120 -11.28 -16.00 -10.92
N THR A 121 -11.94 -16.86 -10.16
CA THR A 121 -13.33 -17.23 -10.41
C THR A 121 -14.34 -16.20 -9.92
N ILE A 122 -13.89 -15.20 -9.14
CA ILE A 122 -14.76 -14.12 -8.66
C ILE A 122 -15.23 -13.29 -9.85
N PRO A 123 -16.55 -13.14 -10.08
CA PRO A 123 -17.07 -12.36 -11.19
C PRO A 123 -16.62 -10.90 -11.09
N GLN A 124 -16.30 -10.30 -12.25
CA GLN A 124 -15.83 -8.89 -12.29
C GLN A 124 -16.85 -7.90 -11.72
N CYS A 125 -18.15 -8.19 -11.82
CA CYS A 125 -19.18 -7.34 -11.22
C CYS A 125 -19.08 -7.29 -9.69
N VAL A 126 -18.74 -8.42 -9.04
CA VAL A 126 -18.53 -8.47 -7.58
C VAL A 126 -17.26 -7.71 -7.20
N LEU A 127 -16.19 -7.91 -7.96
CA LEU A 127 -14.94 -7.14 -7.76
C LEU A 127 -15.19 -5.64 -7.97
N GLY A 128 -15.95 -5.25 -9.00
CA GLY A 128 -16.31 -3.86 -9.26
C GLY A 128 -17.06 -3.22 -8.08
N GLY A 129 -18.04 -3.91 -7.51
CA GLY A 129 -18.75 -3.44 -6.32
C GLY A 129 -17.84 -3.27 -5.09
N ALA A 130 -16.95 -4.24 -4.85
CA ALA A 130 -15.97 -4.15 -3.77
C ALA A 130 -14.99 -2.98 -3.99
N VAL A 131 -14.52 -2.80 -5.22
CA VAL A 131 -13.59 -1.72 -5.60
C VAL A 131 -14.22 -0.34 -5.35
N VAL A 132 -15.48 -0.13 -5.69
CA VAL A 132 -16.19 1.14 -5.41
C VAL A 132 -16.19 1.44 -3.91
N SER A 133 -16.50 0.45 -3.07
CA SER A 133 -16.50 0.61 -1.61
C SER A 133 -15.10 0.94 -1.07
N VAL A 134 -14.07 0.30 -1.62
CA VAL A 134 -12.66 0.54 -1.27
C VAL A 134 -12.26 1.96 -1.64
N PHE A 135 -12.56 2.41 -2.87
CA PHE A 135 -12.25 3.78 -3.30
C PHE A 135 -13.00 4.84 -2.49
N ALA A 136 -14.26 4.58 -2.14
CA ALA A 136 -15.01 5.47 -1.27
C ALA A 136 -14.33 5.61 0.11
N SER A 137 -13.83 4.53 0.67
CA SER A 137 -13.09 4.52 1.95
C SER A 137 -11.77 5.29 1.85
N ILE A 138 -11.03 5.14 0.74
CA ILE A 138 -9.79 5.89 0.48
C ILE A 138 -10.09 7.39 0.38
N ALA A 139 -11.08 7.78 -0.41
CA ALA A 139 -11.50 9.17 -0.56
C ALA A 139 -11.89 9.78 0.80
N MET A 140 -12.66 9.05 1.60
CA MET A 140 -13.06 9.49 2.93
C MET A 140 -11.87 9.65 3.87
N THR A 141 -10.87 8.76 3.79
CA THR A 141 -9.62 8.87 4.57
C THR A 141 -8.83 10.11 4.16
N GLY A 142 -8.71 10.38 2.86
CA GLY A 142 -8.08 11.59 2.34
C GLY A 142 -8.77 12.87 2.83
N ILE A 143 -10.10 12.91 2.77
CA ILE A 143 -10.90 14.04 3.27
C ILE A 143 -10.66 14.24 4.77
N ARG A 144 -10.67 13.17 5.57
CA ARG A 144 -10.42 13.26 7.01
C ARG A 144 -9.04 13.83 7.32
N LEU A 145 -8.00 13.42 6.58
CA LEU A 145 -6.66 13.98 6.74
C LEU A 145 -6.62 15.47 6.40
N LEU A 146 -7.28 15.89 5.33
CA LEU A 146 -7.35 17.30 4.95
C LEU A 146 -8.06 18.16 6.00
N VAL A 147 -9.10 17.64 6.64
CA VAL A 147 -9.90 18.35 7.66
C VAL A 147 -9.20 18.38 9.03
N THR A 148 -8.23 17.49 9.27
CA THR A 148 -7.45 17.47 10.53
C THR A 148 -6.62 18.75 10.70
N GLU A 149 -6.13 19.33 9.60
CA GLU A 149 -5.41 20.60 9.60
C GLU A 149 -6.34 21.78 9.37
N LYS A 150 -6.05 22.95 9.98
CA LYS A 150 -6.83 24.16 9.74
C LYS A 150 -6.77 24.53 8.25
N LEU A 151 -7.91 24.60 7.59
CA LEU A 151 -8.06 25.03 6.21
C LEU A 151 -7.83 26.56 6.11
N THR A 152 -6.57 26.97 6.19
CA THR A 152 -6.17 28.33 5.81
C THR A 152 -6.29 28.48 4.29
N ALA A 153 -6.41 29.72 3.80
CA ALA A 153 -6.49 30.00 2.35
C ALA A 153 -5.34 29.31 1.57
N ARG A 154 -4.13 29.31 2.12
CA ARG A 154 -2.96 28.62 1.54
C ARG A 154 -3.16 27.11 1.47
N ASN A 155 -3.56 26.49 2.58
CA ASN A 155 -3.76 25.03 2.65
C ASN A 155 -4.91 24.58 1.73
N ALA A 156 -5.98 25.36 1.65
CA ALA A 156 -7.10 25.10 0.75
C ALA A 156 -6.67 25.18 -0.73
N THR A 157 -5.85 26.15 -1.10
CA THR A 157 -5.31 26.25 -2.47
C THR A 157 -4.39 25.09 -2.81
N VAL A 158 -3.50 24.70 -1.91
CA VAL A 158 -2.59 23.55 -2.12
C VAL A 158 -3.40 22.27 -2.26
N ALA A 159 -4.38 22.02 -1.38
CA ALA A 159 -5.26 20.85 -1.45
C ALA A 159 -6.06 20.83 -2.75
N GLY A 160 -6.67 21.96 -3.12
CA GLY A 160 -7.43 22.09 -4.35
C GLY A 160 -6.62 21.82 -5.61
N LEU A 161 -5.40 22.40 -5.70
CA LEU A 161 -4.48 22.14 -6.81
C LEU A 161 -4.04 20.66 -6.86
N SER A 162 -3.73 20.07 -5.70
CA SER A 162 -3.32 18.66 -5.64
C SER A 162 -4.44 17.73 -6.12
N ILE A 163 -5.69 17.99 -5.73
CA ILE A 163 -6.86 17.23 -6.19
C ILE A 163 -7.07 17.43 -7.70
N ALA A 164 -7.01 18.68 -8.19
CA ALA A 164 -7.20 18.98 -9.59
C ALA A 164 -6.15 18.29 -10.48
N ILE A 165 -4.87 18.31 -10.09
CA ILE A 165 -3.80 17.62 -10.82
C ILE A 165 -3.95 16.10 -10.73
N GLY A 166 -4.42 15.57 -9.58
CA GLY A 166 -4.59 14.13 -9.38
C GLY A 166 -5.79 13.53 -10.13
N MET A 167 -6.79 14.35 -10.45
CA MET A 167 -7.97 13.90 -11.21
C MET A 167 -7.86 14.09 -12.72
N GLY A 168 -6.85 14.76 -13.21
CA GLY A 168 -6.61 14.84 -14.62
C GLY A 168 -6.38 16.11 -15.27
#